data_40e4d4c5a71f0d78ac9b82bc12a5b300
#
_entry.id   40e4d4c5a71f0d78ac9b82bc12a5b300
#
_cell.length_a   1.000
_cell.length_b   1.000
_cell.length_c   1.000
_cell.angle_alpha   90.00
_cell.angle_beta   90.00
_cell.angle_gamma   90.00
#
_symmetry.space_group_name_H-M   'P 1'
#
loop_
_entity.id
_entity.type
_entity.pdbx_description
1 polymer ?
#
loop_
_entity_poly.entity_id
_entity_poly.type
_entity_poly.pdbx_seq_one_letter_code
_entity_poly.pdbx_strand_id
1 'polypeptide(L)'
;KPLSFSRLTNILKSAGTSIGKQTVINYVEYMTDSYLLFTLQNYAAKLVKKETSPKYYFMDTGLLGLMLLDCKSAQLENLVAIELIRRYGTENVFYFENNVEIDFYVPSEKLAIQVSMQILDDIDTRERETREFVKLRNFIPDSKCVIITSSEEASLTCGGILISVIPAWKWLLESPEIPAK
;
A
#
# COMPACT_ATOMS: atom_id res chain seq x y z
N LYS A 1 -1.08 5.11 6.41
CA LYS A 1 -2.40 5.77 6.57
C LYS A 1 -2.52 6.95 5.61
N PRO A 2 -3.69 7.16 4.96
CA PRO A 2 -3.90 8.31 4.09
C PRO A 2 -3.61 9.60 4.85
N LEU A 3 -2.79 10.47 4.27
CA LEU A 3 -2.42 11.74 4.88
C LEU A 3 -3.31 12.85 4.33
N SER A 4 -4.18 13.44 5.16
CA SER A 4 -4.97 14.58 4.72
C SER A 4 -4.09 15.83 4.57
N PHE A 5 -4.39 16.67 3.58
CA PHE A 5 -3.69 17.96 3.37
C PHE A 5 -3.74 18.88 4.59
N SER A 6 -4.84 18.86 5.35
CA SER A 6 -4.95 19.64 6.59
C SER A 6 -3.94 19.18 7.63
N ARG A 7 -3.76 17.85 7.79
CA ARG A 7 -2.76 17.29 8.71
C ARG A 7 -1.34 17.62 8.25
N LEU A 8 -1.04 17.49 6.95
CA LEU A 8 0.26 17.84 6.39
C LEU A 8 0.58 19.31 6.59
N THR A 9 -0.39 20.20 6.33
CA THR A 9 -0.24 21.65 6.58
C THR A 9 0.08 21.94 8.05
N ASN A 10 -0.60 21.26 8.98
CA ASN A 10 -0.35 21.45 10.42
C ASN A 10 1.05 20.95 10.83
N ILE A 11 1.51 19.84 10.29
CA ILE A 11 2.87 19.33 10.51
C ILE A 11 3.92 20.36 10.04
N LEU A 12 3.76 20.90 8.82
CA LEU A 12 4.67 21.91 8.27
C LEU A 12 4.67 23.20 9.09
N LYS A 13 3.50 23.65 9.57
CA LYS A 13 3.41 24.81 10.46
C LYS A 13 4.10 24.57 11.80
N SER A 14 3.94 23.38 12.40
CA SER A 14 4.63 23.06 13.66
C SER A 14 6.14 22.94 13.50
N ALA A 15 6.62 22.67 12.29
CA ALA A 15 8.04 22.72 11.93
C ALA A 15 8.55 24.15 11.60
N GLY A 16 7.75 25.20 11.88
CA GLY A 16 8.15 26.60 11.70
C GLY A 16 7.90 27.19 10.31
N THR A 17 7.22 26.47 9.43
CA THR A 17 6.95 26.94 8.05
C THR A 17 5.62 27.70 8.00
N SER A 18 5.63 28.96 7.53
CA SER A 18 4.41 29.72 7.26
C SER A 18 3.84 29.33 5.89
N ILE A 19 3.06 28.27 5.83
CA ILE A 19 2.49 27.74 4.59
C ILE A 19 0.98 27.56 4.69
N GLY A 20 0.26 27.90 3.62
CA GLY A 20 -1.18 27.68 3.49
C GLY A 20 -1.53 26.29 2.97
N LYS A 21 -2.72 25.77 3.29
CA LYS A 21 -3.20 24.46 2.79
C LYS A 21 -3.20 24.38 1.26
N GLN A 22 -3.61 25.46 0.57
CA GLN A 22 -3.62 25.48 -0.89
C GLN A 22 -2.22 25.33 -1.48
N THR A 23 -1.23 25.97 -0.88
CA THR A 23 0.18 25.85 -1.32
C THR A 23 0.69 24.41 -1.13
N VAL A 24 0.30 23.75 -0.03
CA VAL A 24 0.65 22.34 0.18
C VAL A 24 0.02 21.44 -0.89
N ILE A 25 -1.25 21.68 -1.23
CA ILE A 25 -1.94 20.95 -2.31
C ILE A 25 -1.18 21.13 -3.62
N ASN A 26 -0.89 22.38 -4.01
CA ASN A 26 -0.18 22.69 -5.26
C ASN A 26 1.21 22.02 -5.31
N TYR A 27 1.95 21.98 -4.20
CA TYR A 27 3.25 21.29 -4.17
C TYR A 27 3.13 19.79 -4.36
N VAL A 28 2.13 19.14 -3.76
CA VAL A 28 1.90 17.71 -3.95
C VAL A 28 1.45 17.42 -5.39
N GLU A 29 0.64 18.28 -6.00
CA GLU A 29 0.27 18.21 -7.41
C GLU A 29 1.52 18.31 -8.30
N TYR A 30 2.41 19.30 -8.08
CA TYR A 30 3.66 19.43 -8.84
C TYR A 30 4.58 18.21 -8.68
N MET A 31 4.64 17.62 -7.48
CA MET A 31 5.41 16.39 -7.25
C MET A 31 4.83 15.20 -8.03
N THR A 32 3.51 15.14 -8.16
CA THR A 32 2.83 14.10 -8.94
C THR A 32 3.00 14.34 -10.44
N ASP A 33 2.84 15.56 -10.91
CA ASP A 33 3.01 15.93 -12.32
C ASP A 33 4.47 15.74 -12.81
N SER A 34 5.44 15.91 -11.90
CA SER A 34 6.86 15.67 -12.18
C SER A 34 7.28 14.21 -12.01
N TYR A 35 6.36 13.29 -11.83
CA TYR A 35 6.63 11.87 -11.60
C TYR A 35 7.50 11.58 -10.37
N LEU A 36 7.55 12.47 -9.39
CA LEU A 36 8.19 12.20 -8.11
C LEU A 36 7.32 11.32 -7.23
N LEU A 37 6.00 11.53 -7.31
CA LEU A 37 4.98 10.78 -6.58
C LEU A 37 3.97 10.15 -7.56
N PHE A 38 3.35 9.08 -7.12
CA PHE A 38 2.09 8.57 -7.68
C PHE A 38 1.07 8.31 -6.58
N THR A 39 -0.18 8.14 -6.96
CA THR A 39 -1.28 7.97 -6.02
C THR A 39 -2.03 6.66 -6.24
N LEU A 40 -2.47 6.05 -5.15
CA LEU A 40 -3.43 4.96 -5.19
C LEU A 40 -4.74 5.39 -4.55
N GLN A 41 -5.84 5.02 -5.18
CA GLN A 41 -7.19 5.34 -4.72
C GLN A 41 -7.72 4.24 -3.80
N ASN A 42 -8.70 4.58 -2.97
CA ASN A 42 -9.36 3.61 -2.12
C ASN A 42 -10.42 2.82 -2.89
N TYR A 43 -10.25 1.51 -3.00
CA TYR A 43 -11.22 0.65 -3.68
C TYR A 43 -12.56 0.60 -2.96
N ALA A 44 -12.57 0.60 -1.62
CA ALA A 44 -13.81 0.66 -0.84
C ALA A 44 -14.63 1.92 -1.13
N ALA A 45 -13.98 3.06 -1.33
CA ALA A 45 -14.62 4.32 -1.72
C ALA A 45 -15.25 4.25 -3.11
N LYS A 46 -14.59 3.57 -4.04
CA LYS A 46 -15.13 3.30 -5.39
C LYS A 46 -16.41 2.46 -5.33
N LEU A 47 -16.47 1.47 -4.42
CA LEU A 47 -17.66 0.63 -4.22
C LEU A 47 -18.87 1.43 -3.68
N VAL A 48 -18.62 2.39 -2.80
CA VAL A 48 -19.69 3.21 -2.16
C VAL A 48 -19.84 4.60 -2.78
N LYS A 49 -19.11 4.91 -3.85
CA LYS A 49 -19.10 6.22 -4.54
C LYS A 49 -18.81 7.39 -3.58
N LYS A 50 -17.87 7.19 -2.67
CA LYS A 50 -17.46 8.19 -1.66
C LYS A 50 -16.06 8.71 -2.00
N GLU A 51 -15.86 10.02 -1.90
CA GLU A 51 -14.52 10.60 -2.01
C GLU A 51 -13.67 10.25 -0.77
N THR A 52 -12.44 9.82 -1.00
CA THR A 52 -11.44 9.57 0.04
C THR A 52 -10.09 10.15 -0.38
N SER A 53 -9.23 10.40 0.62
CA SER A 53 -7.87 10.86 0.34
C SER A 53 -7.04 9.72 -0.26
N PRO A 54 -6.29 9.94 -1.35
CA PRO A 54 -5.40 8.94 -1.90
C PRO A 54 -4.23 8.64 -0.95
N LYS A 55 -3.62 7.45 -1.08
CA LYS A 55 -2.28 7.17 -0.57
C LYS A 55 -1.25 7.64 -1.60
N TYR A 56 -0.12 8.20 -1.13
CA TYR A 56 0.97 8.69 -1.97
C TYR A 56 2.20 7.83 -1.80
N TYR A 57 2.86 7.50 -2.90
CA TYR A 57 4.07 6.72 -2.96
C TYR A 57 5.11 7.41 -3.80
N PHE A 58 6.39 7.22 -3.49
CA PHE A 58 7.48 7.73 -4.32
C PHE A 58 7.73 6.82 -5.53
N MET A 59 8.06 7.42 -6.67
CA MET A 59 8.50 6.66 -7.86
C MET A 59 9.89 6.03 -7.67
N ASP A 60 10.65 6.50 -6.68
CA ASP A 60 11.96 5.96 -6.31
C ASP A 60 12.01 5.71 -4.79
N THR A 61 12.18 4.45 -4.40
CA THR A 61 12.27 4.03 -3.00
C THR A 61 13.50 4.61 -2.29
N GLY A 62 14.57 4.93 -3.02
CA GLY A 62 15.79 5.54 -2.46
C GLY A 62 15.56 6.90 -1.82
N LEU A 63 14.54 7.66 -2.29
CA LEU A 63 14.17 8.95 -1.70
C LEU A 63 13.72 8.84 -0.24
N LEU A 64 13.05 7.75 0.13
CA LEU A 64 12.67 7.50 1.52
C LEU A 64 13.89 7.35 2.43
N GLY A 65 14.95 6.69 1.96
CA GLY A 65 16.19 6.53 2.71
C GLY A 65 16.96 7.84 2.93
N LEU A 66 16.76 8.83 2.07
CA LEU A 66 17.35 10.17 2.25
C LEU A 66 16.57 11.02 3.26
N MET A 67 15.27 10.78 3.39
CA MET A 67 14.36 11.61 4.20
C MET A 67 14.11 11.06 5.60
N LEU A 68 14.20 9.76 5.80
CA LEU A 68 13.81 9.07 7.03
C LEU A 68 14.96 8.25 7.59
N LEU A 69 15.19 8.36 8.91
CA LEU A 69 16.23 7.60 9.62
C LEU A 69 15.90 6.10 9.75
N ASP A 70 14.63 5.77 9.97
CA ASP A 70 14.12 4.40 10.01
C ASP A 70 12.94 4.26 9.04
N CYS A 71 13.23 3.77 7.85
CA CYS A 71 12.26 3.74 6.75
C CYS A 71 12.09 2.33 6.13
N LYS A 72 12.68 1.29 6.69
CA LYS A 72 12.68 -0.06 6.07
C LYS A 72 11.28 -0.56 5.73
N SER A 73 10.32 -0.41 6.66
CA SER A 73 8.93 -0.80 6.41
C SER A 73 8.30 0.03 5.29
N ALA A 74 8.48 1.36 5.33
CA ALA A 74 7.99 2.25 4.28
C ALA A 74 8.66 2.00 2.93
N GLN A 75 9.97 1.67 2.92
CA GLN A 75 10.69 1.31 1.70
C GLN A 75 10.16 0.01 1.10
N LEU A 76 9.86 -1.00 1.94
CA LEU A 76 9.30 -2.27 1.47
C LEU A 76 7.90 -2.05 0.88
N GLU A 77 7.03 -1.32 1.57
CA GLU A 77 5.69 -0.98 1.06
C GLU A 77 5.78 -0.20 -0.26
N ASN A 78 6.65 0.80 -0.33
CA ASN A 78 6.86 1.60 -1.54
C ASN A 78 7.42 0.77 -2.71
N LEU A 79 8.33 -0.16 -2.44
CA LEU A 79 8.86 -1.10 -3.44
C LEU A 79 7.73 -1.97 -4.03
N VAL A 80 6.87 -2.50 -3.16
CA VAL A 80 5.71 -3.29 -3.59
C VAL A 80 4.74 -2.44 -4.40
N ALA A 81 4.49 -1.19 -3.99
CA ALA A 81 3.64 -0.26 -4.74
C ALA A 81 4.18 -0.01 -6.16
N ILE A 82 5.48 0.29 -6.30
CA ILE A 82 6.13 0.50 -7.62
C ILE A 82 5.98 -0.75 -8.49
N GLU A 83 6.26 -1.92 -7.95
CA GLU A 83 6.17 -3.16 -8.71
C GLU A 83 4.72 -3.49 -9.14
N LEU A 84 3.75 -3.21 -8.27
CA LEU A 84 2.34 -3.41 -8.62
C LEU A 84 1.89 -2.49 -9.76
N ILE A 85 2.24 -1.21 -9.74
CA ILE A 85 1.91 -0.31 -10.85
C ILE A 85 2.67 -0.67 -12.13
N ARG A 86 3.88 -1.21 -12.03
CA ARG A 86 4.63 -1.72 -13.18
C ARG A 86 3.92 -2.92 -13.83
N ARG A 87 3.34 -3.81 -13.01
CA ARG A 87 2.63 -5.03 -13.48
C ARG A 87 1.24 -4.73 -14.03
N TYR A 88 0.50 -3.87 -13.36
CA TYR A 88 -0.95 -3.74 -13.59
C TYR A 88 -1.39 -2.35 -14.05
N GLY A 89 -0.51 -1.33 -14.01
CA GLY A 89 -0.88 0.07 -14.24
C GLY A 89 -1.48 0.74 -13.01
N THR A 90 -1.29 2.05 -12.89
CA THR A 90 -1.72 2.84 -11.71
C THR A 90 -3.24 2.80 -11.53
N GLU A 91 -4.00 2.73 -12.62
CA GLU A 91 -5.47 2.71 -12.62
C GLU A 91 -6.07 1.38 -12.14
N ASN A 92 -5.26 0.33 -12.05
CA ASN A 92 -5.69 -1.03 -11.68
C ASN A 92 -5.20 -1.48 -10.32
N VAL A 93 -4.46 -0.61 -9.60
CA VAL A 93 -3.96 -0.87 -8.24
C VAL A 93 -4.61 0.09 -7.27
N PHE A 94 -5.12 -0.44 -6.18
CA PHE A 94 -5.84 0.32 -5.15
C PHE A 94 -5.32 -0.06 -3.77
N TYR A 95 -5.59 0.76 -2.76
CA TYR A 95 -5.63 0.30 -1.37
C TYR A 95 -7.09 0.06 -0.96
N PHE A 96 -7.33 -0.65 0.14
CA PHE A 96 -8.68 -0.86 0.66
C PHE A 96 -8.74 -0.37 2.11
N GLU A 97 -9.63 0.57 2.40
CA GLU A 97 -9.86 1.10 3.76
C GLU A 97 -11.35 1.35 3.99
N ASN A 98 -11.98 0.47 4.79
CA ASN A 98 -13.35 0.61 5.26
C ASN A 98 -13.55 -0.29 6.49
N ASN A 99 -13.18 0.13 7.69
CA ASN A 99 -13.08 -0.69 8.90
C ASN A 99 -12.19 -1.94 8.75
N VAL A 100 -11.55 -2.06 7.62
CA VAL A 100 -10.55 -3.05 7.21
C VAL A 100 -9.46 -2.29 6.49
N GLU A 101 -8.21 -2.54 6.78
CA GLU A 101 -7.08 -1.92 6.09
C GLU A 101 -6.29 -2.98 5.33
N ILE A 102 -6.23 -2.86 4.00
CA ILE A 102 -5.39 -3.66 3.12
C ILE A 102 -4.49 -2.71 2.32
N ASP A 103 -3.20 -2.96 2.35
CA ASP A 103 -2.23 -2.08 1.72
C ASP A 103 -2.44 -1.96 0.22
N PHE A 104 -2.65 -3.09 -0.47
CA PHE A 104 -2.90 -3.11 -1.91
C PHE A 104 -3.98 -4.11 -2.29
N TYR A 105 -4.78 -3.71 -3.26
CA TYR A 105 -5.79 -4.56 -3.89
C TYR A 105 -5.75 -4.40 -5.40
N VAL A 106 -5.67 -5.53 -6.11
CA VAL A 106 -5.72 -5.60 -7.59
C VAL A 106 -6.99 -6.34 -7.99
N PRO A 107 -8.03 -5.62 -8.44
CA PRO A 107 -9.36 -6.21 -8.70
C PRO A 107 -9.35 -7.27 -9.81
N SER A 108 -8.57 -7.08 -10.88
CA SER A 108 -8.47 -8.02 -12.01
C SER A 108 -8.00 -9.41 -11.56
N GLU A 109 -7.12 -9.46 -10.56
CA GLU A 109 -6.55 -10.68 -10.01
C GLU A 109 -7.28 -11.18 -8.74
N LYS A 110 -8.22 -10.38 -8.24
CA LYS A 110 -8.79 -10.55 -6.89
C LYS A 110 -7.70 -10.68 -5.83
N LEU A 111 -6.62 -9.93 -5.96
CA LEU A 111 -5.41 -10.07 -5.16
C LEU A 111 -5.37 -8.99 -4.09
N ALA A 112 -5.38 -9.41 -2.83
CA ALA A 112 -5.21 -8.56 -1.65
C ALA A 112 -3.82 -8.79 -1.06
N ILE A 113 -3.06 -7.72 -0.86
CA ILE A 113 -1.68 -7.77 -0.38
C ILE A 113 -1.54 -6.90 0.86
N GLN A 114 -0.91 -7.46 1.90
CA GLN A 114 -0.34 -6.74 3.03
C GLN A 114 1.18 -6.77 2.95
N VAL A 115 1.83 -5.76 3.50
CA VAL A 115 3.29 -5.66 3.51
C VAL A 115 3.78 -5.51 4.95
N SER A 116 4.66 -6.41 5.37
CA SER A 116 5.23 -6.38 6.72
C SER A 116 6.71 -6.79 6.68
N MET A 117 7.53 -6.19 7.53
CA MET A 117 8.94 -6.60 7.63
C MET A 117 9.08 -8.04 8.09
N GLN A 118 8.32 -8.43 9.12
CA GLN A 118 8.30 -9.74 9.75
C GLN A 118 6.91 -10.04 10.31
N ILE A 119 6.50 -11.32 10.27
CA ILE A 119 5.22 -11.76 10.84
C ILE A 119 5.30 -13.11 11.56
N LEU A 120 6.33 -13.93 11.30
CA LEU A 120 6.39 -15.27 11.88
C LEU A 120 6.79 -15.24 13.35
N ASP A 121 7.72 -14.37 13.71
CA ASP A 121 8.20 -14.20 15.07
C ASP A 121 7.43 -13.12 15.87
N ASP A 122 6.62 -12.29 15.20
CA ASP A 122 5.77 -11.26 15.80
C ASP A 122 4.30 -11.69 15.75
N ILE A 123 3.83 -12.27 16.85
CA ILE A 123 2.47 -12.80 16.98
C ILE A 123 1.44 -11.69 16.83
N ASP A 124 1.65 -10.52 17.44
CA ASP A 124 0.70 -9.41 17.41
C ASP A 124 0.54 -8.86 15.99
N THR A 125 1.65 -8.67 15.28
CA THR A 125 1.65 -8.25 13.88
C THR A 125 0.98 -9.31 13.00
N ARG A 126 1.31 -10.59 13.17
CA ARG A 126 0.68 -11.69 12.43
C ARG A 126 -0.83 -11.72 12.62
N GLU A 127 -1.32 -11.63 13.87
CA GLU A 127 -2.75 -11.62 14.15
C GLU A 127 -3.44 -10.39 13.54
N ARG A 128 -2.82 -9.23 13.60
CA ARG A 128 -3.35 -8.01 13.01
C ARG A 128 -3.52 -8.16 11.49
N GLU A 129 -2.45 -8.51 10.78
CA GLU A 129 -2.45 -8.61 9.32
C GLU A 129 -3.40 -9.72 8.82
N THR A 130 -3.40 -10.88 9.46
CA THR A 130 -4.28 -11.99 9.06
C THR A 130 -5.75 -11.69 9.34
N ARG A 131 -6.07 -10.98 10.43
CA ARG A 131 -7.44 -10.58 10.79
C ARG A 131 -8.03 -9.62 9.74
N GLU A 132 -7.24 -8.75 9.16
CA GLU A 132 -7.72 -7.82 8.13
C GLU A 132 -8.19 -8.58 6.88
N PHE A 133 -7.53 -9.66 6.46
CA PHE A 133 -8.03 -10.51 5.37
C PHE A 133 -9.35 -11.20 5.71
N VAL A 134 -9.50 -11.66 6.96
CA VAL A 134 -10.77 -12.28 7.40
C VAL A 134 -11.93 -11.28 7.30
N LYS A 135 -11.69 -10.03 7.72
CA LYS A 135 -12.69 -8.96 7.60
C LYS A 135 -12.96 -8.57 6.14
N LEU A 136 -11.92 -8.58 5.29
CA LEU A 136 -12.03 -8.23 3.87
C LEU A 136 -13.03 -9.13 3.14
N ARG A 137 -13.14 -10.41 3.53
CA ARG A 137 -14.11 -11.36 2.95
C ARG A 137 -15.55 -10.88 2.97
N ASN A 138 -15.94 -10.04 3.93
CA ASN A 138 -17.28 -9.48 3.99
C ASN A 138 -17.55 -8.48 2.85
N PHE A 139 -16.51 -7.98 2.21
CA PHE A 139 -16.59 -7.01 1.11
C PHE A 139 -16.19 -7.64 -0.22
N ILE A 140 -15.18 -8.51 -0.21
CA ILE A 140 -14.61 -9.15 -1.39
C ILE A 140 -14.36 -10.64 -1.07
N PRO A 141 -15.37 -11.54 -1.31
CA PRO A 141 -15.33 -12.91 -0.82
C PRO A 141 -14.18 -13.72 -1.36
N ASP A 142 -13.82 -13.73 -2.57
CA ASP A 142 -12.89 -14.69 -3.20
C ASP A 142 -11.49 -14.10 -3.42
N SER A 143 -11.02 -13.25 -2.51
CA SER A 143 -9.70 -12.66 -2.63
C SER A 143 -8.59 -13.67 -2.36
N LYS A 144 -7.57 -13.67 -3.23
CA LYS A 144 -6.26 -14.28 -2.96
C LYS A 144 -5.54 -13.39 -1.96
N CYS A 145 -5.10 -13.95 -0.83
CA CYS A 145 -4.47 -13.20 0.26
C CYS A 145 -2.98 -13.47 0.31
N VAL A 146 -2.17 -12.42 0.21
CA VAL A 146 -0.72 -12.51 0.22
C VAL A 146 -0.15 -11.52 1.23
N ILE A 147 0.84 -11.93 2.00
CA ILE A 147 1.67 -11.03 2.81
C ILE A 147 3.07 -11.03 2.21
N ILE A 148 3.54 -9.85 1.81
CA ILE A 148 4.91 -9.67 1.33
C ILE A 148 5.77 -9.25 2.50
N THR A 149 6.83 -10.03 2.76
CA THR A 149 7.77 -9.79 3.86
C THR A 149 9.17 -9.45 3.35
N SER A 150 10.06 -9.03 4.23
CA SER A 150 11.46 -8.81 3.87
C SER A 150 12.15 -10.12 3.44
N SER A 151 11.91 -11.23 4.17
CA SER A 151 12.66 -12.48 3.99
C SER A 151 11.91 -13.75 4.39
N GLU A 152 10.73 -13.64 5.00
CA GLU A 152 9.99 -14.80 5.51
C GLU A 152 9.12 -15.44 4.45
N GLU A 153 9.02 -16.78 4.49
CA GLU A 153 8.18 -17.59 3.60
C GLU A 153 7.37 -18.59 4.41
N ALA A 154 6.06 -18.63 4.21
CA ALA A 154 5.15 -19.54 4.88
C ALA A 154 3.79 -19.63 4.19
N SER A 155 2.98 -20.60 4.61
CA SER A 155 1.54 -20.63 4.35
C SER A 155 0.80 -20.61 5.67
N LEU A 156 -0.09 -19.64 5.86
CA LEU A 156 -0.89 -19.48 7.07
C LEU A 156 -2.36 -19.74 6.76
N THR A 157 -3.09 -20.22 7.76
CA THR A 157 -4.54 -20.34 7.66
C THR A 157 -5.18 -19.56 8.81
N CYS A 158 -6.05 -18.61 8.48
CA CYS A 158 -6.80 -17.82 9.46
C CYS A 158 -8.24 -17.68 9.02
N GLY A 159 -9.21 -18.00 9.90
CA GLY A 159 -10.63 -17.90 9.57
C GLY A 159 -11.06 -18.69 8.32
N GLY A 160 -10.38 -19.80 8.01
CA GLY A 160 -10.63 -20.62 6.81
C GLY A 160 -10.09 -19.98 5.51
N ILE A 161 -9.21 -18.99 5.60
CA ILE A 161 -8.52 -18.36 4.47
C ILE A 161 -7.08 -18.85 4.44
N LEU A 162 -6.63 -19.29 3.26
CA LEU A 162 -5.23 -19.54 3.00
C LEU A 162 -4.54 -18.21 2.67
N ILE A 163 -3.45 -17.90 3.38
CA ILE A 163 -2.66 -16.69 3.22
C ILE A 163 -1.24 -17.12 2.87
N SER A 164 -0.75 -16.70 1.72
CA SER A 164 0.62 -16.96 1.30
C SER A 164 1.55 -15.86 1.83
N VAL A 165 2.60 -16.24 2.54
CA VAL A 165 3.66 -15.33 2.98
C VAL A 165 4.84 -15.51 2.04
N ILE A 166 5.24 -14.44 1.37
CA ILE A 166 6.24 -14.49 0.30
C ILE A 166 7.30 -13.42 0.55
N PRO A 167 8.61 -13.76 0.56
CA PRO A 167 9.66 -12.75 0.66
C PRO A 167 9.69 -11.88 -0.59
N ALA A 168 9.93 -10.59 -0.41
CA ALA A 168 9.87 -9.59 -1.48
C ALA A 168 10.77 -9.94 -2.68
N TRP A 169 11.99 -10.43 -2.43
CA TRP A 169 12.90 -10.82 -3.51
C TRP A 169 12.31 -11.93 -4.40
N LYS A 170 11.63 -12.93 -3.80
CA LYS A 170 10.99 -14.03 -4.53
C LYS A 170 9.80 -13.51 -5.33
N TRP A 171 8.94 -12.73 -4.69
CA TRP A 171 7.77 -12.12 -5.34
C TRP A 171 8.16 -11.21 -6.52
N LEU A 172 9.27 -10.46 -6.42
CA LEU A 172 9.78 -9.62 -7.50
C LEU A 172 10.28 -10.46 -8.70
N LEU A 173 10.83 -11.65 -8.45
CA LEU A 173 11.31 -12.56 -9.50
C LEU A 173 10.18 -13.36 -10.16
N GLU A 174 9.05 -13.55 -9.49
CA GLU A 174 7.86 -14.16 -10.07
C GLU A 174 7.25 -13.17 -11.07
N SER A 175 7.71 -13.21 -12.32
CA SER A 175 7.11 -12.42 -13.38
C SER A 175 5.66 -12.89 -13.61
N PRO A 176 4.65 -11.99 -13.54
CA PRO A 176 3.40 -12.30 -14.20
C PRO A 176 3.76 -12.48 -15.70
N GLU A 177 3.28 -13.54 -16.32
CA GLU A 177 3.30 -13.61 -17.78
C GLU A 177 2.63 -12.32 -18.28
N ILE A 178 3.42 -11.41 -18.84
CA ILE A 178 2.89 -10.21 -19.48
C ILE A 178 2.13 -10.74 -20.68
N PRO A 179 0.79 -10.60 -20.73
CA PRO A 179 0.07 -11.01 -21.91
C PRO A 179 0.64 -10.17 -23.06
N ALA A 180 1.19 -10.84 -24.08
CA ALA A 180 1.66 -10.20 -25.28
C ALA A 180 0.50 -9.35 -25.83
N LYS A 181 0.74 -8.04 -26.01
CA LYS A 181 -0.21 -7.13 -26.62
C LYS A 181 -0.45 -7.50 -28.08
#